data_8aac398c5383c63e7576f9dcf87954bc
#
_entry.id   8aac398c5383c63e7576f9dcf87954bc
#
_cell.length_a   1.000
_cell.length_b   1.000
_cell.length_c   1.000
_cell.angle_alpha   90.00
_cell.angle_beta   90.00
_cell.angle_gamma   90.00
#
_symmetry.space_group_name_H-M   'P 1'
#
loop_
_entity.id
_entity.type
_entity.pdbx_description
1 polymer ?
#
loop_
_entity_poly.entity_id
_entity_poly.type
_entity_poly.pdbx_seq_one_letter_code
_entity_poly.pdbx_strand_id
1 'polypeptide(L)'
;MAGKAPEDRAERGKRLALTRSNARLAAVQALYQWEATGTRAESVIKEFADHRLGEVVDDVALPPADLKLFTMVVLGAAANVAELDDMIAAVLTEDWTVERLEATLRAILRCGVFELAHREDVPPRVVIAEYVGVCDAFFGAKETGLVNGILDQLARQLRPAEMGPGGSASH
;
A
#
# COMPACT_ATOMS: atom_id res chain seq x y z
N MET A 1 -8.38 -6.89 -40.00
CA MET A 1 -8.18 -6.76 -38.55
C MET A 1 -7.18 -5.64 -38.26
N ALA A 2 -7.64 -4.55 -37.66
CA ALA A 2 -6.73 -3.51 -37.22
C ALA A 2 -5.95 -4.02 -36.02
N GLY A 3 -4.68 -4.36 -36.20
CA GLY A 3 -3.79 -4.64 -35.09
C GLY A 3 -3.62 -3.39 -34.23
N LYS A 4 -3.71 -3.56 -32.91
CA LYS A 4 -3.42 -2.48 -32.00
C LYS A 4 -2.00 -1.99 -32.25
N ALA A 5 -1.81 -0.70 -32.43
CA ALA A 5 -0.49 -0.11 -32.60
C ALA A 5 0.41 -0.49 -31.44
N PRO A 6 1.72 -0.74 -31.65
CA PRO A 6 2.61 -1.08 -30.54
C PRO A 6 2.66 0.10 -29.54
N GLU A 7 2.46 -0.24 -28.29
CA GLU A 7 2.53 0.70 -27.17
C GLU A 7 3.97 1.21 -27.05
N ASP A 8 4.15 2.53 -26.95
CA ASP A 8 5.49 3.06 -26.76
C ASP A 8 6.00 2.79 -25.32
N ARG A 9 7.30 3.00 -25.11
CA ARG A 9 7.97 2.72 -23.84
C ARG A 9 7.39 3.55 -22.68
N ALA A 10 7.05 4.81 -22.95
CA ALA A 10 6.50 5.71 -21.92
C ALA A 10 5.08 5.31 -21.53
N GLU A 11 4.25 4.96 -22.50
CA GLU A 11 2.88 4.47 -22.26
C GLU A 11 2.88 3.15 -21.47
N ARG A 12 3.78 2.24 -21.85
CA ARG A 12 3.95 0.98 -21.10
C ARG A 12 4.36 1.24 -19.65
N GLY A 13 5.29 2.15 -19.42
CA GLY A 13 5.73 2.53 -18.09
C GLY A 13 4.59 3.08 -17.23
N LYS A 14 3.78 3.96 -17.79
CA LYS A 14 2.60 4.51 -17.10
C LYS A 14 1.57 3.44 -16.80
N ARG A 15 1.32 2.53 -17.72
CA ARG A 15 0.37 1.44 -17.53
C ARG A 15 0.83 0.49 -16.41
N LEU A 16 2.11 0.12 -16.40
CA LEU A 16 2.67 -0.75 -15.36
C LEU A 16 2.65 -0.06 -13.99
N ALA A 17 2.95 1.24 -13.93
CA ALA A 17 2.86 2.02 -12.70
C ALA A 17 1.42 2.03 -12.17
N LEU A 18 0.44 2.21 -13.04
CA LEU A 18 -0.98 2.21 -12.66
C LEU A 18 -1.42 0.85 -12.14
N THR A 19 -0.98 -0.25 -12.75
CA THR A 19 -1.33 -1.59 -12.27
C THR A 19 -0.76 -1.85 -10.86
N ARG A 20 0.43 -1.33 -10.55
CA ARG A 20 1.00 -1.43 -9.21
C ARG A 20 0.24 -0.56 -8.20
N SER A 21 -0.14 0.66 -8.58
CA SER A 21 -0.94 1.54 -7.72
C SER A 21 -2.31 0.91 -7.42
N ASN A 22 -2.94 0.32 -8.43
CA ASN A 22 -4.22 -0.40 -8.26
C ASN A 22 -4.06 -1.61 -7.33
N ALA A 23 -2.96 -2.33 -7.44
CA ALA A 23 -2.66 -3.47 -6.55
C ALA A 23 -2.53 -3.03 -5.08
N ARG A 24 -1.88 -1.90 -4.83
CA ARG A 24 -1.72 -1.36 -3.47
C ARG A 24 -3.03 -0.89 -2.87
N LEU A 25 -3.86 -0.22 -3.66
CA LEU A 25 -5.21 0.17 -3.24
C LEU A 25 -6.04 -1.07 -2.88
N ALA A 26 -6.03 -2.08 -3.74
CA ALA A 26 -6.74 -3.33 -3.49
C ALA A 26 -6.19 -4.07 -2.26
N ALA A 27 -4.88 -4.04 -2.04
CA ALA A 27 -4.26 -4.67 -0.88
C ALA A 27 -4.72 -4.02 0.44
N VAL A 28 -4.85 -2.70 0.46
CA VAL A 28 -5.40 -1.99 1.63
C VAL A 28 -6.83 -2.42 1.89
N GLN A 29 -7.66 -2.49 0.87
CA GLN A 29 -9.06 -2.94 1.00
C GLN A 29 -9.15 -4.39 1.47
N ALA A 30 -8.29 -5.27 0.93
CA ALA A 30 -8.25 -6.67 1.33
C ALA A 30 -7.78 -6.85 2.77
N LEU A 31 -6.79 -6.09 3.20
CA LEU A 31 -6.29 -6.15 4.59
C LEU A 31 -7.34 -5.62 5.57
N TYR A 32 -8.07 -4.58 5.18
CA TYR A 32 -9.23 -4.11 5.94
C TYR A 32 -10.25 -5.23 6.13
N GLN A 33 -10.62 -5.91 5.05
CA GLN A 33 -11.58 -7.01 5.09
C GLN A 33 -11.08 -8.18 5.96
N TRP A 34 -9.81 -8.53 5.83
CA TRP A 34 -9.16 -9.55 6.64
C TRP A 34 -9.30 -9.27 8.14
N GLU A 35 -9.01 -8.04 8.56
CA GLU A 35 -9.16 -7.63 9.96
C GLU A 35 -10.63 -7.63 10.40
N ALA A 36 -11.52 -7.10 9.58
CA ALA A 36 -12.94 -6.94 9.91
C ALA A 36 -13.68 -8.28 10.03
N THR A 37 -13.31 -9.27 9.21
CA THR A 37 -14.04 -10.55 9.13
C THR A 37 -13.38 -11.67 9.92
N GLY A 38 -12.10 -11.55 10.25
CA GLY A 38 -11.34 -12.63 10.85
C GLY A 38 -11.08 -13.81 9.89
N THR A 39 -11.37 -13.63 8.60
CA THR A 39 -11.15 -14.65 7.57
C THR A 39 -9.67 -14.80 7.29
N ARG A 40 -9.25 -15.99 6.82
CA ARG A 40 -7.85 -16.22 6.45
C ARG A 40 -7.45 -15.32 5.29
N ALA A 41 -6.20 -14.84 5.31
CA ALA A 41 -5.68 -13.95 4.27
C ALA A 41 -5.77 -14.57 2.87
N GLU A 42 -5.48 -15.87 2.75
CA GLU A 42 -5.57 -16.60 1.48
C GLU A 42 -6.99 -16.59 0.91
N SER A 43 -7.99 -16.68 1.77
CA SER A 43 -9.40 -16.64 1.35
C SER A 43 -9.80 -15.24 0.85
N VAL A 44 -9.35 -14.20 1.53
CA VAL A 44 -9.59 -12.82 1.10
C VAL A 44 -8.91 -12.54 -0.23
N ILE A 45 -7.66 -12.99 -0.40
CA ILE A 45 -6.91 -12.85 -1.65
C ILE A 45 -7.64 -13.52 -2.81
N LYS A 46 -8.11 -14.74 -2.59
CA LYS A 46 -8.85 -15.50 -3.61
C LYS A 46 -10.13 -14.76 -4.03
N GLU A 47 -10.88 -14.25 -3.07
CA GLU A 47 -12.09 -13.49 -3.35
C GLU A 47 -11.79 -12.24 -4.20
N PHE A 48 -10.76 -11.48 -3.85
CA PHE A 48 -10.37 -10.30 -4.61
C PHE A 48 -9.88 -10.68 -6.02
N ALA A 49 -9.07 -11.73 -6.14
CA ALA A 49 -8.59 -12.19 -7.44
C ALA A 49 -9.72 -12.65 -8.35
N ASP A 50 -10.70 -13.38 -7.79
CA ASP A 50 -11.81 -13.94 -8.55
C ASP A 50 -12.90 -12.91 -8.89
N HIS A 51 -13.10 -11.90 -8.05
CA HIS A 51 -14.30 -11.04 -8.12
C HIS A 51 -14.02 -9.54 -8.19
N ARG A 52 -12.79 -9.08 -7.99
CA ARG A 52 -12.51 -7.66 -7.85
C ARG A 52 -11.32 -7.14 -8.65
N LEU A 53 -10.50 -8.02 -9.22
CA LEU A 53 -9.30 -7.61 -9.95
C LEU A 53 -9.34 -8.08 -11.39
N GLY A 54 -9.32 -7.14 -12.31
CA GLY A 54 -9.24 -7.43 -13.73
C GLY A 54 -10.48 -8.02 -14.37
N GLU A 55 -11.63 -8.01 -13.70
CA GLU A 55 -12.88 -8.54 -14.23
C GLU A 55 -13.71 -7.49 -14.93
N VAL A 56 -14.57 -7.97 -15.83
CA VAL A 56 -15.63 -7.16 -16.43
C VAL A 56 -16.91 -7.45 -15.64
N VAL A 57 -17.43 -6.44 -14.97
CA VAL A 57 -18.71 -6.51 -14.24
C VAL A 57 -19.65 -5.50 -14.89
N ASP A 58 -20.82 -5.97 -15.33
CA ASP A 58 -21.86 -5.14 -15.98
C ASP A 58 -21.28 -4.29 -17.14
N ASP A 59 -20.48 -4.91 -18.01
CA ASP A 59 -19.80 -4.28 -19.14
C ASP A 59 -18.76 -3.19 -18.77
N VAL A 60 -18.43 -3.05 -17.49
CA VAL A 60 -17.38 -2.17 -17.03
C VAL A 60 -16.15 -3.00 -16.65
N ALA A 61 -15.04 -2.75 -17.34
CA ALA A 61 -13.78 -3.39 -16.98
C ALA A 61 -13.26 -2.77 -15.68
N LEU A 62 -12.98 -3.63 -14.67
CA LEU A 62 -12.28 -3.20 -13.48
C LEU A 62 -10.82 -2.88 -13.83
N PRO A 63 -10.19 -1.89 -13.16
CA PRO A 63 -8.81 -1.56 -13.48
C PRO A 63 -7.89 -2.78 -13.32
N PRO A 64 -6.99 -3.04 -14.29
CA PRO A 64 -6.02 -4.11 -14.12
C PRO A 64 -5.10 -3.80 -12.94
N ALA A 65 -4.78 -4.82 -12.17
CA ALA A 65 -3.89 -4.71 -11.02
C ALA A 65 -2.80 -5.80 -11.09
N ASP A 66 -1.64 -5.47 -10.54
CA ASP A 66 -0.53 -6.43 -10.39
C ASP A 66 -0.90 -7.44 -9.30
N LEU A 67 -1.38 -8.60 -9.70
CA LEU A 67 -1.85 -9.64 -8.78
C LEU A 67 -0.72 -10.19 -7.89
N LYS A 68 0.49 -10.28 -8.42
CA LYS A 68 1.65 -10.74 -7.66
C LYS A 68 1.98 -9.77 -6.53
N LEU A 69 2.02 -8.48 -6.82
CA LEU A 69 2.25 -7.45 -5.81
C LEU A 69 1.12 -7.44 -4.78
N PHE A 70 -0.13 -7.47 -5.23
CA PHE A 70 -1.30 -7.54 -4.36
C PHE A 70 -1.20 -8.70 -3.36
N THR A 71 -0.95 -9.90 -3.86
CA THR A 71 -0.84 -11.10 -3.03
C THR A 71 0.30 -10.99 -2.03
N MET A 72 1.45 -10.51 -2.46
CA MET A 72 2.63 -10.35 -1.62
C MET A 72 2.37 -9.38 -0.46
N VAL A 73 1.75 -8.24 -0.74
CA VAL A 73 1.48 -7.22 0.29
C VAL A 73 0.45 -7.75 1.30
N VAL A 74 -0.65 -8.34 0.84
CA VAL A 74 -1.69 -8.84 1.76
C VAL A 74 -1.15 -9.97 2.64
N LEU A 75 -0.50 -10.98 2.05
CA LEU A 75 0.07 -12.10 2.81
C LEU A 75 1.13 -11.62 3.78
N GLY A 76 2.03 -10.76 3.31
CA GLY A 76 3.13 -10.26 4.12
C GLY A 76 2.66 -9.40 5.27
N ALA A 77 1.73 -8.49 5.04
CA ALA A 77 1.18 -7.64 6.09
C ALA A 77 0.39 -8.46 7.12
N ALA A 78 -0.44 -9.40 6.69
CA ALA A 78 -1.20 -10.27 7.59
C ALA A 78 -0.29 -11.16 8.43
N ALA A 79 0.74 -11.74 7.81
CA ALA A 79 1.67 -12.64 8.51
C ALA A 79 2.57 -11.91 9.52
N ASN A 80 2.82 -10.62 9.32
CA ASN A 80 3.74 -9.83 10.14
C ASN A 80 3.02 -8.73 10.93
N VAL A 81 1.72 -8.85 11.15
CA VAL A 81 0.90 -7.78 11.73
C VAL A 81 1.43 -7.30 13.09
N ALA A 82 1.88 -8.21 13.96
CA ALA A 82 2.40 -7.84 15.28
C ALA A 82 3.67 -7.00 15.17
N GLU A 83 4.61 -7.40 14.32
CA GLU A 83 5.83 -6.64 14.04
C GLU A 83 5.52 -5.26 13.47
N LEU A 84 4.61 -5.21 12.50
CA LEU A 84 4.22 -3.95 11.86
C LEU A 84 3.55 -3.00 12.86
N ASP A 85 2.67 -3.52 13.70
CA ASP A 85 1.99 -2.72 14.73
C ASP A 85 2.98 -2.17 15.76
N ASP A 86 4.00 -2.95 16.14
CA ASP A 86 5.04 -2.49 17.05
C ASP A 86 5.85 -1.33 16.44
N MET A 87 6.19 -1.43 15.16
CA MET A 87 6.89 -0.34 14.45
C MET A 87 6.04 0.92 14.38
N ILE A 88 4.76 0.79 14.05
CA ILE A 88 3.83 1.93 13.97
C ILE A 88 3.66 2.56 15.35
N ALA A 89 3.46 1.75 16.38
CA ALA A 89 3.27 2.21 17.76
C ALA A 89 4.48 3.02 18.26
N ALA A 90 5.69 2.62 17.85
CA ALA A 90 6.92 3.30 18.27
C ALA A 90 7.01 4.76 17.77
N VAL A 91 6.32 5.11 16.71
CA VAL A 91 6.35 6.45 16.12
C VAL A 91 5.02 7.22 16.29
N LEU A 92 4.00 6.60 16.86
CA LEU A 92 2.78 7.31 17.23
C LEU A 92 3.01 8.18 18.46
N THR A 93 2.29 9.30 18.53
CA THR A 93 2.30 10.14 19.72
C THR A 93 1.63 9.42 20.89
N GLU A 94 1.96 9.82 22.13
CA GLU A 94 1.53 9.14 23.36
C GLU A 94 0.01 8.94 23.49
N ASP A 95 -0.79 9.83 22.88
CA ASP A 95 -2.25 9.77 22.96
C ASP A 95 -2.87 8.78 21.96
N TRP A 96 -2.08 8.18 21.05
CA TRP A 96 -2.58 7.30 20.02
C TRP A 96 -2.00 5.90 20.13
N THR A 97 -2.88 4.92 19.97
CA THR A 97 -2.50 3.51 19.84
C THR A 97 -2.92 3.00 18.47
N VAL A 98 -2.31 1.92 18.03
CA VAL A 98 -2.65 1.30 16.74
C VAL A 98 -4.13 0.89 16.69
N GLU A 99 -4.66 0.39 17.81
CA GLU A 99 -6.05 -0.05 17.93
C GLU A 99 -7.04 1.11 17.82
N ARG A 100 -6.63 2.32 18.19
CA ARG A 100 -7.47 3.52 18.13
C ARG A 100 -7.49 4.19 16.75
N LEU A 101 -6.59 3.79 15.87
CA LEU A 101 -6.61 4.28 14.49
C LEU A 101 -7.86 3.75 13.78
N GLU A 102 -8.40 4.58 12.89
CA GLU A 102 -9.49 4.13 12.02
C GLU A 102 -8.99 2.93 11.19
N ALA A 103 -9.84 1.93 10.98
CA ALA A 103 -9.42 0.65 10.42
C ALA A 103 -8.79 0.73 9.02
N THR A 104 -9.30 1.62 8.15
CA THR A 104 -8.71 1.81 6.82
C THR A 104 -7.34 2.47 6.93
N LEU A 105 -7.19 3.44 7.82
CA LEU A 105 -5.93 4.12 8.07
C LEU A 105 -4.88 3.12 8.61
N ARG A 106 -5.30 2.27 9.52
CA ARG A 106 -4.44 1.19 10.06
C ARG A 106 -3.99 0.23 8.95
N ALA A 107 -4.89 -0.14 8.05
CA ALA A 107 -4.57 -1.01 6.91
C ALA A 107 -3.55 -0.34 5.96
N ILE A 108 -3.71 0.96 5.68
CA ILE A 108 -2.78 1.73 4.87
C ILE A 108 -1.38 1.70 5.49
N LEU A 109 -1.28 1.99 6.77
CA LEU A 109 0.00 2.02 7.49
C LEU A 109 0.65 0.64 7.52
N ARG A 110 -0.11 -0.41 7.80
CA ARG A 110 0.41 -1.78 7.81
C ARG A 110 0.98 -2.19 6.46
N CYS A 111 0.28 -1.91 5.36
CA CYS A 111 0.76 -2.20 4.01
C CYS A 111 2.03 -1.41 3.68
N GLY A 112 2.03 -0.12 3.97
CA GLY A 112 3.18 0.76 3.71
C GLY A 112 4.43 0.34 4.49
N VAL A 113 4.27 0.08 5.78
CA VAL A 113 5.38 -0.36 6.64
C VAL A 113 5.90 -1.72 6.21
N PHE A 114 5.01 -2.62 5.79
CA PHE A 114 5.42 -3.92 5.25
C PHE A 114 6.37 -3.75 4.05
N GLU A 115 6.01 -2.90 3.08
CA GLU A 115 6.88 -2.68 1.92
C GLU A 115 8.19 -2.00 2.29
N LEU A 116 8.17 -1.05 3.24
CA LEU A 116 9.41 -0.40 3.72
C LEU A 116 10.35 -1.40 4.38
N ALA A 117 9.82 -2.29 5.19
CA ALA A 117 10.62 -3.24 5.99
C ALA A 117 11.07 -4.47 5.21
N HIS A 118 10.28 -4.94 4.25
CA HIS A 118 10.49 -6.24 3.61
C HIS A 118 10.70 -6.18 2.09
N ARG A 119 10.58 -5.01 1.46
CA ARG A 119 10.78 -4.86 0.02
C ARG A 119 11.85 -3.85 -0.31
N GLU A 120 13.10 -4.30 -0.27
CA GLU A 120 14.27 -3.46 -0.55
C GLU A 120 14.37 -3.03 -2.04
N ASP A 121 13.70 -3.74 -2.92
CA ASP A 121 13.67 -3.46 -4.37
C ASP A 121 12.80 -2.26 -4.75
N VAL A 122 11.97 -1.76 -3.83
CA VAL A 122 11.15 -0.58 -4.06
C VAL A 122 11.74 0.59 -3.30
N PRO A 123 12.07 1.72 -3.96
CA PRO A 123 12.58 2.90 -3.26
C PRO A 123 11.60 3.37 -2.17
N PRO A 124 12.09 3.73 -0.98
CA PRO A 124 11.20 4.13 0.12
C PRO A 124 10.34 5.34 -0.21
N ARG A 125 10.84 6.30 -0.99
CA ARG A 125 10.05 7.46 -1.40
C ARG A 125 8.89 7.09 -2.31
N VAL A 126 9.04 6.04 -3.11
CA VAL A 126 7.96 5.49 -3.94
C VAL A 126 6.90 4.85 -3.05
N VAL A 127 7.31 4.05 -2.07
CA VAL A 127 6.39 3.43 -1.11
C VAL A 127 5.57 4.50 -0.39
N ILE A 128 6.23 5.53 0.14
CA ILE A 128 5.56 6.63 0.84
C ILE A 128 4.53 7.32 -0.07
N ALA A 129 4.95 7.72 -1.27
CA ALA A 129 4.07 8.40 -2.21
C ALA A 129 2.85 7.56 -2.60
N GLU A 130 3.04 6.26 -2.81
CA GLU A 130 1.96 5.35 -3.16
C GLU A 130 0.91 5.24 -2.05
N TYR A 131 1.34 5.05 -0.80
CA TYR A 131 0.38 4.89 0.30
C TYR A 131 -0.22 6.21 0.77
N VAL A 132 0.48 7.33 0.61
CA VAL A 132 -0.12 8.67 0.77
C VAL A 132 -1.21 8.86 -0.29
N GLY A 133 -0.98 8.43 -1.53
CA GLY A 133 -1.97 8.47 -2.59
C GLY A 133 -3.21 7.62 -2.29
N VAL A 134 -3.01 6.42 -1.75
CA VAL A 134 -4.13 5.57 -1.30
C VAL A 134 -4.92 6.28 -0.19
N CYS A 135 -4.22 6.86 0.77
CA CYS A 135 -4.85 7.61 1.87
C CYS A 135 -5.69 8.77 1.34
N ASP A 136 -5.18 9.51 0.37
CA ASP A 136 -5.87 10.64 -0.23
C ASP A 136 -7.18 10.24 -0.92
N ALA A 137 -7.30 9.00 -1.38
CA ALA A 137 -8.53 8.48 -1.97
C ALA A 137 -9.67 8.29 -0.94
N PHE A 138 -9.34 8.14 0.35
CA PHE A 138 -10.30 7.87 1.41
C PHE A 138 -10.46 9.01 2.42
N PHE A 139 -9.44 9.83 2.58
CA PHE A 139 -9.34 10.81 3.67
C PHE A 139 -8.88 12.17 3.16
N GLY A 140 -8.88 13.16 4.04
CA GLY A 140 -8.39 14.50 3.76
C GLY A 140 -6.92 14.74 4.14
N ALA A 141 -6.52 15.99 4.13
CA ALA A 141 -5.13 16.42 4.34
C ALA A 141 -4.56 16.02 5.70
N LYS A 142 -5.39 15.99 6.74
CA LYS A 142 -4.96 15.61 8.10
C LYS A 142 -4.42 14.18 8.13
N GLU A 143 -5.17 13.26 7.57
CA GLU A 143 -4.83 11.84 7.54
C GLU A 143 -3.67 11.56 6.59
N THR A 144 -3.64 12.21 5.43
CA THR A 144 -2.51 12.08 4.49
C THR A 144 -1.21 12.60 5.09
N GLY A 145 -1.28 13.69 5.86
CA GLY A 145 -0.14 14.22 6.61
C GLY A 145 0.37 13.25 7.67
N LEU A 146 -0.55 12.59 8.38
CA LEU A 146 -0.21 11.59 9.39
C LEU A 146 0.48 10.38 8.75
N VAL A 147 -0.08 9.84 7.67
CA VAL A 147 0.51 8.70 6.94
C VAL A 147 1.90 9.07 6.41
N ASN A 148 2.02 10.23 5.78
CA ASN A 148 3.30 10.69 5.27
C ASN A 148 4.35 10.80 6.38
N GLY A 149 3.99 11.39 7.51
CA GLY A 149 4.90 11.57 8.65
C GLY A 149 5.36 10.24 9.24
N ILE A 150 4.43 9.31 9.47
CA ILE A 150 4.75 7.99 10.03
C ILE A 150 5.64 7.19 9.08
N LEU A 151 5.28 7.11 7.80
CA LEU A 151 6.05 6.35 6.83
C LEU A 151 7.43 6.95 6.58
N ASP A 152 7.53 8.29 6.52
CA ASP A 152 8.81 8.97 6.38
C ASP A 152 9.74 8.67 7.57
N GLN A 153 9.23 8.78 8.78
CA GLN A 153 10.00 8.51 9.99
C GLN A 153 10.48 7.05 10.03
N LEU A 154 9.63 6.10 9.72
CA LEU A 154 9.99 4.68 9.67
C LEU A 154 10.97 4.37 8.54
N ALA A 155 10.80 4.99 7.37
CA ALA A 155 11.74 4.83 6.26
C ALA A 155 13.16 5.30 6.64
N ARG A 156 13.27 6.40 7.38
CA ARG A 156 14.56 6.89 7.87
C ARG A 156 15.23 5.96 8.88
N GLN A 157 14.44 5.25 9.66
CA GLN A 157 14.94 4.26 10.62
C GLN A 157 15.31 2.94 9.96
N LEU A 158 14.49 2.47 9.02
CA LEU A 158 14.64 1.17 8.37
C LEU A 158 15.61 1.19 7.19
N ARG A 159 15.64 2.29 6.46
CA ARG A 159 16.39 2.42 5.20
C ARG A 159 17.12 3.77 5.12
N PRO A 160 17.98 4.09 6.10
CA PRO A 160 18.58 5.43 6.21
C PRO A 160 19.44 5.80 5.00
N ALA A 161 20.14 4.85 4.40
CA ALA A 161 20.99 5.12 3.24
C ALA A 161 20.20 5.62 2.02
N GLU A 162 19.00 5.09 1.83
CA GLU A 162 18.14 5.45 0.70
C GLU A 162 17.35 6.73 0.92
N MET A 163 17.13 7.11 2.17
CA MET A 163 16.46 8.37 2.50
C MET A 163 17.41 9.57 2.44
N GLY A 164 18.72 9.32 2.52
CA GLY A 164 19.77 10.32 2.36
C GLY A 164 19.91 11.26 3.54
N PRO A 165 21.12 11.87 3.71
CA PRO A 165 21.39 12.82 4.80
C PRO A 165 20.61 14.13 4.64
N GLY A 166 20.24 14.52 3.41
CA GLY A 166 19.48 15.74 3.15
C GLY A 166 18.03 15.71 3.60
N GLY A 167 17.50 14.52 3.84
CA GLY A 167 16.13 14.36 4.28
C GLY A 167 15.87 14.90 5.68
N SER A 168 16.86 14.92 6.54
CA SER A 168 16.76 15.46 7.89
C SER A 168 16.94 16.97 7.94
N ALA A 169 17.44 17.58 6.86
CA ALA A 169 17.71 18.99 6.78
C ALA A 169 16.59 19.79 6.10
N SER A 170 15.52 19.15 5.74
CA SER A 170 14.34 19.88 5.23
C SER A 170 13.69 20.62 6.40
N HIS A 171 13.86 21.86 6.37
CA HIS A 171 13.38 22.82 7.36
C HIS A 171 11.99 23.30 6.98
#